data_8090642be4230541bc746b848f1ae56f
#
_entry.id   8090642be4230541bc746b848f1ae56f
#
_cell.length_a   1.000
_cell.length_b   1.000
_cell.length_c   1.000
_cell.angle_alpha   90.00
_cell.angle_beta   90.00
_cell.angle_gamma   90.00
#
_symmetry.space_group_name_H-M   'P 1'
#
loop_
_entity.id
_entity.type
_entity.pdbx_description
1 polymer ?
#
loop_
_entity_poly.entity_id
_entity_poly.type
_entity_poly.pdbx_seq_one_letter_code
_entity_poly.pdbx_strand_id
1 'polypeptide(L)'
;MLLSVSTNLYVFAFISNRTQNLGSWTLVDANEEAGGLASTDVTKEGFLFDVGGHVIFSHYAYFDDVLAQALPNKEDWYEHQRISYVRSRNVWVPYPYQNNISMLPTDDQVKAIDGMIDAAELRIRAKEPPQTFDEWIIRMMGEGIADLFMRPYNFKVWAVPTTMMQCKWLGERVAAPNLKLVVSNTLNKKIAGNWGPNATFKFPARDGTGGIWKAVSKTLPQEKLQFKKKVLKVDAAAHTAYLSDGSSIKYKHLVSTMGLDYLVNTLEGIDSDLKQRLQKSVTEKLVYSSTHVIGIGIRGELPNRIGDKCWLYFPEDDCPFYRATIFSNYSPNNCPQKDANLPTLQYADPAHGTPSSEAKEGPYWSLMMEVSESHLKPVDNDKLLEDTIRGCVNTQLLLPDSEIVSTYHRKFTPGYPTPSLERDAGLQEILPTLLDQFDILSRGRFGSWKYEVGNQDHSFMLGVEAADRALFGSPEVTLESPNFVNGRRNTERRLT
;
A
#
# COMPACT_ATOMS: atom_id res chain seq x y z
N MET A 1 -0.98 20.31 -21.02
CA MET A 1 -0.49 19.14 -20.31
C MET A 1 -1.65 18.18 -20.09
N LEU A 2 -1.57 16.94 -20.54
CA LEU A 2 -2.58 15.93 -20.29
C LEU A 2 -2.09 15.04 -19.14
N LEU A 3 -3.00 14.58 -18.31
CA LEU A 3 -2.70 13.76 -17.16
C LEU A 3 -3.71 12.63 -17.05
N SER A 4 -3.22 11.42 -17.02
CA SER A 4 -4.02 10.22 -16.77
C SER A 4 -3.80 9.77 -15.33
N VAL A 5 -4.85 9.49 -14.59
CA VAL A 5 -4.79 9.29 -13.14
C VAL A 5 -5.48 8.01 -12.72
N SER A 6 -4.79 7.22 -11.92
CA SER A 6 -5.45 6.27 -11.02
C SER A 6 -5.15 6.55 -9.54
N THR A 7 -4.13 7.37 -9.21
CA THR A 7 -3.74 7.64 -7.82
C THR A 7 -3.15 9.04 -7.56
N ASN A 8 -3.02 9.92 -8.56
CA ASN A 8 -2.28 11.18 -8.39
C ASN A 8 -3.05 12.41 -8.88
N LEU A 9 -4.16 12.74 -8.24
CA LEU A 9 -4.80 14.07 -8.34
C LEU A 9 -3.86 15.24 -7.97
N TYR A 10 -2.68 14.95 -7.53
CA TYR A 10 -1.78 15.80 -6.76
C TYR A 10 -0.96 16.78 -7.58
N VAL A 11 -0.70 16.44 -8.82
CA VAL A 11 -0.01 17.33 -9.77
C VAL A 11 -0.72 18.67 -9.89
N PHE A 12 -2.01 18.74 -9.57
CA PHE A 12 -2.90 19.85 -9.92
C PHE A 12 -3.02 20.96 -8.89
N ALA A 13 -3.01 20.66 -7.61
CA ALA A 13 -2.96 21.71 -6.60
C ALA A 13 -1.75 22.61 -6.83
N PHE A 14 -0.65 22.00 -7.29
CA PHE A 14 0.58 22.71 -7.63
C PHE A 14 0.50 23.48 -8.94
N ILE A 15 -0.01 22.87 -10.02
CA ILE A 15 -0.12 23.54 -11.33
C ILE A 15 -1.11 24.70 -11.26
N SER A 16 -2.24 24.53 -10.57
CA SER A 16 -3.28 25.55 -10.47
C SER A 16 -2.78 26.84 -9.83
N ASN A 17 -1.93 26.74 -8.81
CA ASN A 17 -1.39 27.92 -8.10
C ASN A 17 -0.24 28.62 -8.85
N ARG A 18 0.49 27.95 -9.74
CA ARG A 18 1.63 28.52 -10.46
C ARG A 18 1.41 28.83 -11.94
N THR A 19 0.32 28.35 -12.54
CA THR A 19 0.15 28.39 -14.00
C THR A 19 -0.79 29.47 -14.51
N GLN A 20 -0.98 30.57 -13.82
CA GLN A 20 -1.72 31.71 -14.43
C GLN A 20 -1.18 32.12 -15.81
N ASN A 21 0.04 31.67 -16.19
CA ASN A 21 0.68 31.99 -17.47
C ASN A 21 1.32 30.80 -18.23
N LEU A 22 1.13 29.52 -17.83
CA LEU A 22 1.90 28.39 -18.36
C LEU A 22 1.11 27.37 -19.19
N GLY A 23 0.01 27.76 -19.77
CA GLY A 23 -0.78 26.90 -20.69
C GLY A 23 -1.92 26.14 -20.01
N SER A 24 -2.73 25.43 -20.82
CA SER A 24 -3.87 24.65 -20.34
C SER A 24 -3.44 23.27 -19.85
N TRP A 25 -4.11 22.80 -18.81
CA TRP A 25 -3.99 21.41 -18.33
C TRP A 25 -5.39 20.77 -18.21
N THR A 26 -5.44 19.47 -18.28
CA THR A 26 -6.63 18.68 -17.95
C THR A 26 -6.24 17.36 -17.31
N LEU A 27 -7.11 16.83 -16.47
CA LEU A 27 -7.01 15.54 -15.83
C LEU A 27 -8.08 14.61 -16.38
N VAL A 28 -7.70 13.37 -16.67
CA VAL A 28 -8.64 12.30 -17.01
C VAL A 28 -8.43 11.11 -16.09
N ASP A 29 -9.53 10.50 -15.62
CA ASP A 29 -9.52 9.28 -14.82
C ASP A 29 -10.63 8.33 -15.28
N ALA A 30 -10.31 7.03 -15.28
CA ALA A 30 -11.28 5.99 -15.59
C ALA A 30 -12.36 5.82 -14.51
N ASN A 31 -12.03 6.18 -13.26
CA ASN A 31 -12.95 6.08 -12.13
C ASN A 31 -13.97 7.23 -12.12
N GLU A 32 -15.02 7.04 -11.34
CA GLU A 32 -16.06 8.06 -11.13
C GLU A 32 -15.60 9.19 -10.22
N GLU A 33 -14.61 8.92 -9.36
CA GLU A 33 -14.14 9.80 -8.29
C GLU A 33 -12.62 9.71 -8.13
N ALA A 34 -12.11 10.70 -7.44
CA ALA A 34 -10.72 10.77 -7.04
C ALA A 34 -10.34 9.69 -6.00
N GLY A 35 -9.06 9.29 -6.00
CA GLY A 35 -8.50 8.38 -4.99
C GLY A 35 -7.69 7.23 -5.59
N GLY A 36 -8.15 6.62 -6.66
CA GLY A 36 -7.47 5.48 -7.28
C GLY A 36 -7.21 4.34 -6.28
N LEU A 37 -5.95 3.96 -6.07
CA LEU A 37 -5.57 2.95 -5.05
C LEU A 37 -5.66 3.48 -3.60
N ALA A 38 -5.95 4.75 -3.37
CA ALA A 38 -6.26 5.32 -2.06
C ALA A 38 -7.76 5.66 -1.95
N SER A 39 -8.62 4.93 -2.64
CA SER A 39 -10.07 5.06 -2.55
C SER A 39 -10.65 4.22 -1.41
N THR A 40 -11.92 4.48 -1.11
CA THR A 40 -12.71 3.77 -0.10
C THR A 40 -14.02 3.34 -0.72
N ASP A 41 -14.34 2.06 -0.58
CA ASP A 41 -15.63 1.53 -0.96
C ASP A 41 -16.57 1.48 0.25
N VAL A 42 -17.88 1.63 0.00
CA VAL A 42 -18.92 1.55 1.02
C VAL A 42 -19.83 0.37 0.70
N THR A 43 -20.02 -0.53 1.65
CA THR A 43 -20.97 -1.64 1.48
C THR A 43 -22.42 -1.14 1.60
N LYS A 44 -23.37 -1.95 1.13
CA LYS A 44 -24.80 -1.61 1.23
C LYS A 44 -25.30 -1.49 2.69
N GLU A 45 -24.57 -2.13 3.63
CA GLU A 45 -24.83 -2.06 5.07
C GLU A 45 -24.20 -0.81 5.73
N GLY A 46 -23.37 -0.04 5.01
CA GLY A 46 -22.73 1.17 5.48
C GLY A 46 -21.33 0.99 6.10
N PHE A 47 -20.69 -0.17 5.94
CA PHE A 47 -19.29 -0.34 6.32
C PHE A 47 -18.38 0.23 5.22
N LEU A 48 -17.32 0.90 5.63
CA LEU A 48 -16.28 1.42 4.76
C LEU A 48 -15.11 0.44 4.73
N PHE A 49 -14.50 0.29 3.53
CA PHE A 49 -13.25 -0.44 3.35
C PHE A 49 -12.35 0.27 2.36
N ASP A 50 -11.14 0.59 2.79
CA ASP A 50 -10.10 1.16 1.92
C ASP A 50 -9.50 0.09 1.00
N VAL A 51 -8.80 0.52 -0.03
CA VAL A 51 -8.00 -0.35 -0.91
C VAL A 51 -6.72 -0.78 -0.17
N GLY A 52 -6.88 -1.58 0.90
CA GLY A 52 -5.81 -1.98 1.81
C GLY A 52 -5.60 -0.99 2.96
N GLY A 53 -4.72 -1.37 3.90
CA GLY A 53 -4.49 -0.60 5.12
C GLY A 53 -3.70 0.68 4.88
N HIS A 54 -4.37 1.75 4.51
CA HIS A 54 -3.79 3.07 4.33
C HIS A 54 -3.84 3.89 5.61
N VAL A 55 -2.75 4.61 5.90
CA VAL A 55 -2.65 5.60 6.97
C VAL A 55 -1.83 6.79 6.47
N ILE A 56 -2.01 7.95 7.09
CA ILE A 56 -1.27 9.16 6.73
C ILE A 56 -0.13 9.38 7.72
N PHE A 57 1.06 9.30 7.19
CA PHE A 57 2.30 9.87 7.73
C PHE A 57 3.09 10.43 6.55
N SER A 58 3.98 11.39 6.77
CA SER A 58 4.55 12.14 5.66
C SER A 58 6.01 12.50 5.87
N HIS A 59 6.75 12.44 4.77
CA HIS A 59 8.12 12.95 4.65
C HIS A 59 8.15 14.38 4.12
N TYR A 60 7.01 14.97 3.68
CA TYR A 60 6.97 16.23 2.95
C TYR A 60 6.01 17.24 3.57
N ALA A 61 6.53 18.39 4.00
CA ALA A 61 5.70 19.47 4.52
C ALA A 61 4.69 19.99 3.47
N TYR A 62 5.06 19.99 2.19
CA TYR A 62 4.16 20.38 1.10
C TYR A 62 2.93 19.47 0.99
N PHE A 63 3.11 18.18 1.15
CA PHE A 63 1.99 17.23 1.19
C PHE A 63 1.06 17.51 2.37
N ASP A 64 1.63 17.76 3.55
CA ASP A 64 0.83 18.08 4.75
C ASP A 64 0.04 19.38 4.59
N ASP A 65 0.65 20.40 3.96
CA ASP A 65 -0.02 21.68 3.67
C ASP A 65 -1.25 21.49 2.76
N VAL A 66 -1.14 20.64 1.72
CA VAL A 66 -2.25 20.34 0.80
C VAL A 66 -3.38 19.59 1.53
N LEU A 67 -3.03 18.63 2.38
CA LEU A 67 -4.05 17.94 3.19
C LEU A 67 -4.73 18.89 4.17
N ALA A 68 -3.98 19.78 4.81
CA ALA A 68 -4.52 20.78 5.73
C ALA A 68 -5.41 21.81 5.03
N GLN A 69 -5.12 22.15 3.74
CA GLN A 69 -6.00 22.99 2.93
C GLN A 69 -7.33 22.29 2.61
N ALA A 70 -7.28 21.01 2.29
CA ALA A 70 -8.47 20.22 1.90
C ALA A 70 -9.36 19.82 3.08
N LEU A 71 -8.75 19.52 4.22
CA LEU A 71 -9.39 19.09 5.48
C LEU A 71 -8.79 19.90 6.64
N PRO A 72 -9.25 21.18 6.81
CA PRO A 72 -8.58 22.14 7.69
C PRO A 72 -8.93 22.01 9.17
N ASN A 73 -10.00 21.28 9.53
CA ASN A 73 -10.46 21.23 10.90
C ASN A 73 -9.79 20.11 11.67
N LYS A 74 -9.58 20.30 12.95
CA LYS A 74 -9.04 19.25 13.82
C LYS A 74 -9.95 18.02 13.85
N GLU A 75 -11.25 18.24 13.78
CA GLU A 75 -12.31 17.21 13.80
C GLU A 75 -12.35 16.37 12.52
N ASP A 76 -11.64 16.78 11.46
CA ASP A 76 -11.49 16.01 10.22
C ASP A 76 -10.55 14.82 10.38
N TRP A 77 -9.81 14.74 11.50
CA TRP A 77 -8.72 13.81 11.69
C TRP A 77 -8.75 13.11 13.04
N TYR A 78 -8.40 11.81 13.04
CA TYR A 78 -7.95 11.07 14.21
C TYR A 78 -6.43 10.91 14.16
N GLU A 79 -5.79 11.04 15.33
CA GLU A 79 -4.36 10.75 15.52
C GLU A 79 -4.22 9.47 16.33
N HIS A 80 -3.42 8.54 15.83
CA HIS A 80 -3.23 7.22 16.42
C HIS A 80 -1.78 6.95 16.76
N GLN A 81 -1.57 6.30 17.91
CA GLN A 81 -0.34 5.56 18.17
C GLN A 81 -0.47 4.19 17.49
N ARG A 82 0.55 3.77 16.76
CA ARG A 82 0.55 2.44 16.15
C ARG A 82 0.65 1.36 17.22
N ILE A 83 -0.38 0.55 17.32
CA ILE A 83 -0.43 -0.65 18.16
C ILE A 83 -0.56 -1.85 17.23
N SER A 84 0.59 -2.49 16.93
CA SER A 84 0.69 -3.56 15.95
C SER A 84 1.45 -4.75 16.53
N TYR A 85 1.02 -5.94 16.14
CA TYR A 85 1.61 -7.19 16.58
C TYR A 85 1.79 -8.16 15.42
N VAL A 86 2.72 -9.09 15.60
CA VAL A 86 2.85 -10.29 14.76
C VAL A 86 2.32 -11.47 15.57
N ARG A 87 1.37 -12.22 15.01
CA ARG A 87 0.92 -13.46 15.63
C ARG A 87 1.89 -14.57 15.24
N SER A 88 2.50 -15.19 16.23
CA SER A 88 3.44 -16.31 16.02
C SER A 88 3.34 -17.27 17.20
N ARG A 89 3.23 -18.58 16.93
CA ARG A 89 3.10 -19.61 17.98
C ARG A 89 1.93 -19.36 18.97
N ASN A 90 0.82 -18.84 18.46
CA ASN A 90 -0.35 -18.44 19.26
C ASN A 90 -0.08 -17.31 20.28
N VAL A 91 1.04 -16.57 20.17
CA VAL A 91 1.32 -15.39 20.97
C VAL A 91 1.37 -14.12 20.12
N TRP A 92 1.07 -13.00 20.73
CA TRP A 92 1.15 -11.69 20.09
C TRP A 92 2.51 -11.07 20.41
N VAL A 93 3.40 -11.04 19.41
CA VAL A 93 4.72 -10.44 19.48
C VAL A 93 4.62 -8.99 19.04
N PRO A 94 4.97 -7.99 19.87
CA PRO A 94 4.93 -6.59 19.47
C PRO A 94 5.81 -6.32 18.24
N TYR A 95 5.36 -5.45 17.35
CA TYR A 95 6.14 -5.04 16.19
C TYR A 95 7.26 -4.04 16.60
N PRO A 96 8.49 -4.14 16.05
CA PRO A 96 8.94 -5.14 15.08
C PRO A 96 9.34 -6.48 15.75
N TYR A 97 8.94 -7.58 15.11
CA TYR A 97 9.12 -8.96 15.60
C TYR A 97 10.55 -9.27 16.03
N GLN A 98 11.52 -8.98 15.17
CA GLN A 98 12.94 -9.29 15.38
C GLN A 98 13.57 -8.57 16.59
N ASN A 99 12.92 -7.56 17.13
CA ASN A 99 13.36 -6.86 18.33
C ASN A 99 12.67 -7.36 19.61
N ASN A 100 11.60 -8.15 19.46
CA ASN A 100 10.68 -8.55 20.54
C ASN A 100 10.59 -10.08 20.72
N ILE A 101 11.66 -10.81 20.39
CA ILE A 101 11.70 -12.28 20.48
C ILE A 101 11.56 -12.80 21.92
N SER A 102 11.69 -11.94 22.95
CA SER A 102 11.45 -12.28 24.36
C SER A 102 10.04 -12.83 24.62
N MET A 103 9.08 -12.60 23.72
CA MET A 103 7.70 -13.10 23.79
C MET A 103 7.53 -14.50 23.22
N LEU A 104 8.51 -15.02 22.48
CA LEU A 104 8.46 -16.33 21.85
C LEU A 104 8.71 -17.47 22.85
N PRO A 105 8.36 -18.72 22.53
CA PRO A 105 8.83 -19.90 23.23
C PRO A 105 10.37 -19.95 23.29
N THR A 106 10.92 -20.56 24.34
CA THR A 106 12.38 -20.55 24.58
C THR A 106 13.19 -21.13 23.42
N ASP A 107 12.72 -22.22 22.80
CA ASP A 107 13.42 -22.85 21.68
C ASP A 107 13.50 -21.92 20.46
N ASP A 108 12.42 -21.18 20.19
CA ASP A 108 12.41 -20.16 19.12
C ASP A 108 13.30 -18.96 19.47
N GLN A 109 13.37 -18.56 20.75
CA GLN A 109 14.32 -17.53 21.21
C GLN A 109 15.78 -17.96 20.97
N VAL A 110 16.11 -19.22 21.32
CA VAL A 110 17.45 -19.78 21.10
C VAL A 110 17.76 -19.81 19.61
N LYS A 111 16.86 -20.38 18.78
CA LYS A 111 17.01 -20.40 17.31
C LYS A 111 17.25 -19.01 16.73
N ALA A 112 16.50 -18.00 17.19
CA ALA A 112 16.63 -16.62 16.72
C ALA A 112 17.99 -16.02 17.13
N ILE A 113 18.43 -16.20 18.38
CA ILE A 113 19.70 -15.64 18.89
C ILE A 113 20.89 -16.31 18.21
N ASP A 114 20.90 -17.63 18.08
CA ASP A 114 21.97 -18.38 17.39
C ASP A 114 22.14 -17.87 15.95
N GLY A 115 21.03 -17.75 15.20
CA GLY A 115 21.07 -17.19 13.86
C GLY A 115 21.58 -15.74 13.81
N MET A 116 21.22 -14.90 14.79
CA MET A 116 21.74 -13.53 14.86
C MET A 116 23.24 -13.47 15.17
N ILE A 117 23.77 -14.42 15.94
CA ILE A 117 25.23 -14.55 16.20
C ILE A 117 25.95 -14.91 14.90
N ASP A 118 25.45 -15.94 14.20
CA ASP A 118 25.99 -16.35 12.89
C ASP A 118 25.97 -15.20 11.89
N ALA A 119 24.87 -14.43 11.86
CA ALA A 119 24.74 -13.24 11.02
C ALA A 119 25.77 -12.16 11.38
N ALA A 120 26.08 -11.98 12.66
CA ALA A 120 27.11 -11.03 13.09
C ALA A 120 28.50 -11.45 12.62
N GLU A 121 28.84 -12.75 12.70
CA GLU A 121 30.09 -13.29 12.16
C GLU A 121 30.15 -13.19 10.61
N LEU A 122 29.04 -13.50 9.93
CA LEU A 122 28.93 -13.39 8.48
C LEU A 122 29.20 -11.95 8.02
N ARG A 123 28.66 -10.94 8.72
CA ARG A 123 28.91 -9.51 8.38
C ARG A 123 30.39 -9.13 8.47
N ILE A 124 31.14 -9.72 9.39
CA ILE A 124 32.60 -9.47 9.51
C ILE A 124 33.37 -10.07 8.34
N ARG A 125 32.94 -11.25 7.86
CA ARG A 125 33.64 -12.01 6.81
C ARG A 125 33.22 -11.64 5.38
N ALA A 126 31.95 -11.16 5.22
CA ALA A 126 31.40 -10.87 3.91
C ALA A 126 32.00 -9.62 3.27
N LYS A 127 32.53 -9.76 2.04
CA LYS A 127 33.14 -8.68 1.26
C LYS A 127 32.15 -7.99 0.34
N GLU A 128 31.24 -8.76 -0.24
CA GLU A 128 30.26 -8.26 -1.21
C GLU A 128 28.93 -7.90 -0.54
N PRO A 129 28.20 -6.87 -1.02
CA PRO A 129 26.89 -6.55 -0.53
C PRO A 129 25.87 -7.64 -0.91
N PRO A 130 24.76 -7.81 -0.16
CA PRO A 130 23.71 -8.74 -0.52
C PRO A 130 23.06 -8.32 -1.83
N GLN A 131 22.74 -9.27 -2.70
CA GLN A 131 22.07 -9.03 -3.97
C GLN A 131 20.55 -9.24 -3.84
N THR A 132 20.14 -10.27 -3.11
CA THR A 132 18.74 -10.59 -2.89
C THR A 132 18.26 -10.14 -1.52
N PHE A 133 16.95 -10.01 -1.39
CA PHE A 133 16.34 -9.72 -0.09
C PHE A 133 16.56 -10.87 0.90
N ASP A 134 16.60 -12.11 0.43
CA ASP A 134 16.91 -13.27 1.27
C ASP A 134 18.33 -13.21 1.85
N GLU A 135 19.33 -12.92 1.01
CA GLU A 135 20.70 -12.72 1.46
C GLU A 135 20.84 -11.58 2.47
N TRP A 136 20.06 -10.50 2.27
CA TRP A 136 20.00 -9.39 3.22
C TRP A 136 19.41 -9.84 4.57
N ILE A 137 18.29 -10.60 4.54
CA ILE A 137 17.67 -11.15 5.76
C ILE A 137 18.66 -12.00 6.53
N ILE A 138 19.32 -12.96 5.86
CA ILE A 138 20.32 -13.85 6.51
C ILE A 138 21.46 -13.03 7.10
N ARG A 139 21.97 -12.06 6.36
CA ARG A 139 23.09 -11.23 6.81
C ARG A 139 22.74 -10.32 7.98
N MET A 140 21.51 -9.83 8.04
CA MET A 140 21.08 -8.88 9.09
C MET A 140 20.49 -9.56 10.32
N MET A 141 19.77 -10.67 10.14
CA MET A 141 18.90 -11.27 11.16
C MET A 141 19.22 -12.74 11.44
N GLY A 142 19.90 -13.43 10.50
CA GLY A 142 20.23 -14.86 10.60
C GLY A 142 19.08 -15.78 10.22
N GLU A 143 19.39 -17.06 10.08
CA GLU A 143 18.49 -18.11 9.63
C GLU A 143 17.28 -18.27 10.57
N GLY A 144 17.47 -18.14 11.87
CA GLY A 144 16.40 -18.30 12.85
C GLY A 144 15.24 -17.32 12.63
N ILE A 145 15.53 -16.04 12.53
CA ILE A 145 14.50 -15.02 12.23
C ILE A 145 13.97 -15.15 10.78
N ALA A 146 14.85 -15.53 9.85
CA ALA A 146 14.44 -15.78 8.47
C ALA A 146 13.31 -16.80 8.39
N ASP A 147 13.48 -17.96 9.03
CA ASP A 147 12.51 -19.06 9.00
C ASP A 147 11.25 -18.79 9.84
N LEU A 148 11.44 -18.21 11.04
CA LEU A 148 10.33 -17.98 11.96
C LEU A 148 9.37 -16.89 11.47
N PHE A 149 9.90 -15.90 10.74
CA PHE A 149 9.09 -14.73 10.38
C PHE A 149 9.34 -14.19 8.97
N MET A 150 10.59 -13.86 8.61
CA MET A 150 10.85 -13.02 7.45
C MET A 150 10.46 -13.68 6.13
N ARG A 151 10.85 -14.93 5.90
CA ARG A 151 10.53 -15.68 4.68
C ARG A 151 9.03 -15.97 4.56
N PRO A 152 8.36 -16.62 5.54
CA PRO A 152 6.94 -16.94 5.44
C PRO A 152 6.09 -15.68 5.34
N TYR A 153 6.36 -14.66 6.16
CA TYR A 153 5.61 -13.41 6.12
C TYR A 153 5.77 -12.67 4.79
N ASN A 154 7.01 -12.50 4.30
CA ASN A 154 7.23 -11.80 3.05
C ASN A 154 6.67 -12.55 1.83
N PHE A 155 6.69 -13.89 1.84
CA PHE A 155 6.01 -14.65 0.80
C PHE A 155 4.49 -14.45 0.83
N LYS A 156 3.89 -14.35 2.03
CA LYS A 156 2.46 -14.02 2.14
C LYS A 156 2.13 -12.59 1.67
N VAL A 157 3.05 -11.62 1.84
CA VAL A 157 2.85 -10.22 1.39
C VAL A 157 3.06 -10.08 -0.11
N TRP A 158 4.19 -10.55 -0.61
CA TRP A 158 4.63 -10.30 -1.98
C TRP A 158 4.15 -11.32 -2.99
N ALA A 159 3.71 -12.49 -2.52
CA ALA A 159 3.43 -13.68 -3.33
C ALA A 159 4.62 -14.09 -4.25
N VAL A 160 5.83 -13.68 -3.85
CA VAL A 160 7.10 -13.96 -4.53
C VAL A 160 8.15 -14.28 -3.46
N PRO A 161 9.00 -15.31 -3.65
CA PRO A 161 10.06 -15.62 -2.71
C PRO A 161 11.05 -14.47 -2.53
N THR A 162 11.60 -14.31 -1.32
CA THR A 162 12.60 -13.29 -1.00
C THR A 162 13.89 -13.41 -1.84
N THR A 163 14.18 -14.63 -2.35
CA THR A 163 15.30 -14.91 -3.27
C THR A 163 15.12 -14.29 -4.67
N MET A 164 13.90 -13.96 -5.07
CA MET A 164 13.58 -13.32 -6.35
C MET A 164 13.44 -11.79 -6.23
N MET A 165 13.67 -11.24 -5.06
CA MET A 165 13.55 -9.82 -4.78
C MET A 165 14.92 -9.21 -4.52
N GLN A 166 15.16 -8.02 -5.05
CA GLN A 166 16.35 -7.22 -4.71
C GLN A 166 16.20 -6.57 -3.33
N CYS A 167 17.28 -6.05 -2.74
CA CYS A 167 17.28 -5.46 -1.40
C CYS A 167 17.44 -3.92 -1.36
N LYS A 168 17.53 -3.24 -2.50
CA LYS A 168 17.75 -1.78 -2.55
C LYS A 168 16.54 -0.94 -2.08
N TRP A 169 15.35 -1.55 -2.06
CA TRP A 169 14.09 -0.90 -1.67
C TRP A 169 13.85 -0.80 -0.16
N LEU A 170 14.65 -1.51 0.64
CA LEU A 170 14.38 -1.72 2.07
C LEU A 170 14.36 -0.42 2.88
N GLY A 171 15.43 0.38 2.79
CA GLY A 171 15.54 1.66 3.47
C GLY A 171 15.08 1.60 4.93
N GLU A 172 14.14 2.46 5.28
CA GLU A 172 13.52 2.53 6.61
C GLU A 172 12.36 1.55 6.84
N ARG A 173 12.03 0.69 5.85
CA ARG A 173 10.84 -0.18 5.91
C ARG A 173 11.06 -1.45 6.71
N VAL A 174 12.31 -1.87 6.88
CA VAL A 174 12.64 -3.11 7.59
C VAL A 174 13.67 -2.83 8.68
N ALA A 175 13.26 -3.03 9.94
CA ALA A 175 14.13 -2.81 11.10
C ALA A 175 15.29 -3.81 11.12
N ALA A 176 16.53 -3.31 11.10
CA ALA A 176 17.70 -4.12 11.41
C ALA A 176 17.84 -4.27 12.92
N PRO A 177 17.91 -5.50 13.49
CA PRO A 177 18.00 -5.71 14.91
C PRO A 177 19.39 -5.35 15.47
N ASN A 178 19.41 -4.81 16.68
CA ASN A 178 20.65 -4.69 17.45
C ASN A 178 20.80 -5.92 18.33
N LEU A 179 21.73 -6.81 18.01
CA LEU A 179 21.93 -8.08 18.69
C LEU A 179 22.10 -7.92 20.23
N LYS A 180 22.91 -6.97 20.68
CA LYS A 180 23.13 -6.75 22.15
C LYS A 180 21.83 -6.36 22.84
N LEU A 181 21.04 -5.50 22.21
CA LEU A 181 19.77 -5.06 22.76
C LEU A 181 18.74 -6.19 22.77
N VAL A 182 18.66 -6.97 21.69
CA VAL A 182 17.77 -8.13 21.58
C VAL A 182 18.09 -9.16 22.66
N VAL A 183 19.35 -9.55 22.83
CA VAL A 183 19.78 -10.49 23.87
C VAL A 183 19.45 -9.94 25.26
N SER A 184 19.78 -8.66 25.54
CA SER A 184 19.46 -8.01 26.81
C SER A 184 17.95 -8.01 27.10
N ASN A 185 17.13 -7.66 26.11
CA ASN A 185 15.68 -7.66 26.27
C ASN A 185 15.12 -9.07 26.49
N THR A 186 15.66 -10.06 25.78
CA THR A 186 15.24 -11.47 25.93
C THR A 186 15.53 -11.98 27.34
N LEU A 187 16.76 -11.79 27.84
CA LEU A 187 17.14 -12.22 29.19
C LEU A 187 16.34 -11.49 30.29
N ASN A 188 16.04 -10.22 30.09
CA ASN A 188 15.27 -9.40 31.04
C ASN A 188 13.76 -9.47 30.83
N LYS A 189 13.25 -10.23 29.85
CA LYS A 189 11.85 -10.32 29.46
C LYS A 189 11.23 -8.95 29.17
N LYS A 190 11.97 -8.06 28.51
CA LYS A 190 11.56 -6.71 28.16
C LYS A 190 11.09 -6.65 26.70
N ILE A 191 10.16 -5.73 26.44
CA ILE A 191 9.66 -5.38 25.11
C ILE A 191 10.44 -4.15 24.62
N ALA A 192 10.90 -4.18 23.36
CA ALA A 192 11.43 -3.01 22.68
C ALA A 192 10.29 -2.02 22.38
N GLY A 193 10.59 -0.72 22.38
CA GLY A 193 9.62 0.32 22.04
C GLY A 193 9.20 0.35 20.58
N ASN A 194 8.29 1.25 20.24
CA ASN A 194 7.85 1.49 18.86
C ASN A 194 9.02 1.85 17.94
N TRP A 195 8.91 1.43 16.68
CA TRP A 195 9.91 1.69 15.66
C TRP A 195 9.25 2.06 14.32
N GLY A 196 9.93 2.92 13.56
CA GLY A 196 9.59 3.29 12.19
C GLY A 196 8.80 4.61 12.07
N PRO A 197 8.74 5.17 10.87
CA PRO A 197 8.20 6.50 10.61
C PRO A 197 6.70 6.61 10.89
N ASN A 198 5.96 5.49 10.82
CA ASN A 198 4.53 5.42 11.11
C ASN A 198 4.21 4.96 12.54
N ALA A 199 5.11 5.21 13.51
CA ALA A 199 4.83 4.95 14.94
C ALA A 199 3.65 5.81 15.44
N THR A 200 3.44 6.98 14.85
CA THR A 200 2.23 7.78 14.92
C THR A 200 1.70 8.01 13.52
N PHE A 201 0.38 8.05 13.36
CA PHE A 201 -0.23 8.31 12.06
C PHE A 201 -1.57 9.04 12.22
N LYS A 202 -2.04 9.65 11.12
CA LYS A 202 -3.37 10.25 11.03
C LYS A 202 -4.28 9.39 10.16
N PHE A 203 -5.57 9.45 10.46
CA PHE A 203 -6.61 8.87 9.64
C PHE A 203 -7.79 9.84 9.54
N PRO A 204 -8.47 9.98 8.39
CA PRO A 204 -9.61 10.88 8.25
C PRO A 204 -10.77 10.41 9.13
N ALA A 205 -11.45 11.37 9.74
CA ALA A 205 -12.57 11.05 10.62
C ALA A 205 -13.77 10.46 9.87
N ARG A 206 -13.91 10.77 8.56
CA ARG A 206 -15.04 10.34 7.72
C ARG A 206 -14.55 9.90 6.34
N ASP A 207 -15.38 9.07 5.69
CA ASP A 207 -15.24 8.65 4.29
C ASP A 207 -13.95 7.87 3.97
N GLY A 208 -13.25 7.35 4.99
CA GLY A 208 -12.00 6.59 4.82
C GLY A 208 -10.91 7.39 4.09
N THR A 209 -9.86 6.73 3.68
CA THR A 209 -8.75 7.37 2.93
C THR A 209 -9.23 8.05 1.64
N GLY A 210 -10.24 7.48 0.96
CA GLY A 210 -10.84 8.06 -0.24
C GLY A 210 -11.43 9.45 0.00
N GLY A 211 -11.95 9.72 1.20
CA GLY A 211 -12.48 11.03 1.58
C GLY A 211 -11.45 12.15 1.49
N ILE A 212 -10.19 11.87 1.81
CA ILE A 212 -9.08 12.84 1.68
C ILE A 212 -8.97 13.31 0.22
N TRP A 213 -8.96 12.36 -0.70
CA TRP A 213 -8.71 12.68 -2.11
C TRP A 213 -9.91 13.30 -2.82
N LYS A 214 -11.11 12.94 -2.37
CA LYS A 214 -12.33 13.66 -2.76
C LYS A 214 -12.31 15.11 -2.26
N ALA A 215 -11.84 15.36 -1.03
CA ALA A 215 -11.69 16.70 -0.50
C ALA A 215 -10.61 17.50 -1.28
N VAL A 216 -9.44 16.90 -1.55
CA VAL A 216 -8.39 17.52 -2.39
C VAL A 216 -8.92 17.84 -3.77
N SER A 217 -9.66 16.93 -4.44
CA SER A 217 -10.20 17.19 -5.78
C SER A 217 -11.15 18.38 -5.82
N LYS A 218 -11.90 18.63 -4.75
CA LYS A 218 -12.82 19.79 -4.64
C LYS A 218 -12.08 21.13 -4.55
N THR A 219 -10.81 21.16 -4.17
CA THR A 219 -10.00 22.38 -4.17
C THR A 219 -9.51 22.79 -5.56
N LEU A 220 -9.71 21.92 -6.58
CA LEU A 220 -9.24 22.13 -7.94
C LEU A 220 -10.33 22.69 -8.84
N PRO A 221 -9.98 23.37 -9.96
CA PRO A 221 -10.95 23.79 -10.97
C PRO A 221 -11.68 22.60 -11.58
N GLN A 222 -12.98 22.48 -11.31
CA GLN A 222 -13.78 21.31 -11.65
C GLN A 222 -13.88 21.06 -13.17
N GLU A 223 -13.85 22.12 -13.96
CA GLU A 223 -13.87 22.05 -15.44
C GLU A 223 -12.61 21.39 -16.03
N LYS A 224 -11.55 21.25 -15.22
CA LYS A 224 -10.30 20.58 -15.61
C LYS A 224 -10.32 19.07 -15.32
N LEU A 225 -11.27 18.59 -14.53
CA LEU A 225 -11.35 17.21 -14.07
C LEU A 225 -12.36 16.44 -14.94
N GLN A 226 -11.91 15.37 -15.56
CA GLN A 226 -12.73 14.53 -16.43
C GLN A 226 -12.70 13.08 -15.93
N PHE A 227 -13.62 12.74 -15.04
CA PHE A 227 -13.83 11.39 -14.54
C PHE A 227 -14.62 10.52 -15.54
N LYS A 228 -14.64 9.19 -15.33
CA LYS A 228 -15.26 8.18 -16.20
C LYS A 228 -14.68 8.16 -17.62
N LYS A 229 -13.44 8.63 -17.78
CA LYS A 229 -12.76 8.68 -19.09
C LYS A 229 -11.45 7.88 -19.01
N LYS A 230 -11.51 6.63 -19.44
CA LYS A 230 -10.35 5.76 -19.52
C LYS A 230 -9.49 6.10 -20.74
N VAL A 231 -8.17 6.25 -20.57
CA VAL A 231 -7.23 6.29 -21.69
C VAL A 231 -7.11 4.89 -22.28
N LEU A 232 -7.48 4.73 -23.53
CA LEU A 232 -7.43 3.44 -24.24
C LEU A 232 -6.18 3.29 -25.09
N LYS A 233 -5.65 4.42 -25.61
CA LYS A 233 -4.53 4.47 -26.51
C LYS A 233 -3.79 5.79 -26.37
N VAL A 234 -2.47 5.74 -26.50
CA VAL A 234 -1.59 6.91 -26.58
C VAL A 234 -0.81 6.84 -27.88
N ASP A 235 -1.14 7.69 -28.85
CA ASP A 235 -0.33 7.89 -30.05
C ASP A 235 0.82 8.83 -29.69
N ALA A 236 1.99 8.23 -29.45
CA ALA A 236 3.14 8.93 -28.93
C ALA A 236 3.76 9.89 -29.98
N ALA A 237 3.78 9.52 -31.26
CA ALA A 237 4.27 10.40 -32.31
C ALA A 237 3.34 11.59 -32.57
N ALA A 238 2.01 11.38 -32.48
CA ALA A 238 1.02 12.44 -32.65
C ALA A 238 0.76 13.23 -31.36
N HIS A 239 1.40 12.87 -30.25
CA HIS A 239 1.14 13.43 -28.91
C HIS A 239 -0.36 13.50 -28.59
N THR A 240 -1.07 12.38 -28.78
CA THR A 240 -2.54 12.34 -28.66
C THR A 240 -2.97 11.13 -27.84
N ALA A 241 -3.75 11.37 -26.78
CA ALA A 241 -4.40 10.33 -26.00
C ALA A 241 -5.86 10.17 -26.44
N TYR A 242 -6.31 8.94 -26.65
CA TYR A 242 -7.67 8.57 -27.04
C TYR A 242 -8.41 7.98 -25.85
N LEU A 243 -9.63 8.44 -25.63
CA LEU A 243 -10.41 8.15 -24.43
C LEU A 243 -11.58 7.20 -24.73
N SER A 244 -12.12 6.59 -23.70
CA SER A 244 -13.21 5.60 -23.77
C SER A 244 -14.55 6.16 -24.28
N ASP A 245 -14.74 7.48 -24.23
CA ASP A 245 -15.93 8.16 -24.79
C ASP A 245 -15.79 8.54 -26.28
N GLY A 246 -14.70 8.10 -26.91
CA GLY A 246 -14.39 8.40 -28.31
C GLY A 246 -13.69 9.75 -28.53
N SER A 247 -13.55 10.56 -27.50
CA SER A 247 -12.81 11.83 -27.58
C SER A 247 -11.29 11.61 -27.57
N SER A 248 -10.54 12.64 -27.95
CA SER A 248 -9.07 12.62 -27.89
C SER A 248 -8.54 13.94 -27.36
N ILE A 249 -7.36 13.87 -26.73
CA ILE A 249 -6.69 15.04 -26.19
C ILE A 249 -5.25 15.09 -26.69
N LYS A 250 -4.89 16.21 -27.34
CA LYS A 250 -3.49 16.50 -27.69
C LYS A 250 -2.74 17.03 -26.48
N TYR A 251 -1.51 16.61 -26.31
CA TYR A 251 -0.65 17.05 -25.21
C TYR A 251 0.73 17.54 -25.71
N LYS A 252 1.34 18.44 -24.97
CA LYS A 252 2.76 18.74 -25.09
C LYS A 252 3.55 17.82 -24.17
N HIS A 253 3.08 17.62 -22.94
CA HIS A 253 3.63 16.69 -21.97
C HIS A 253 2.49 15.84 -21.39
N LEU A 254 2.72 14.54 -21.27
CA LEU A 254 1.82 13.59 -20.64
C LEU A 254 2.44 13.10 -19.32
N VAL A 255 1.80 13.41 -18.19
CA VAL A 255 2.13 12.75 -16.92
C VAL A 255 1.14 11.59 -16.74
N SER A 256 1.63 10.36 -16.81
CA SER A 256 0.83 9.15 -16.66
C SER A 256 1.04 8.56 -15.27
N THR A 257 -0.06 8.19 -14.61
CA THR A 257 -0.05 7.44 -13.36
C THR A 257 -0.72 6.07 -13.49
N MET A 258 -1.03 5.70 -14.72
CA MET A 258 -1.40 4.33 -15.09
C MET A 258 -0.27 3.36 -14.72
N GLY A 259 -0.57 2.09 -14.56
CA GLY A 259 0.47 1.08 -14.51
C GLY A 259 1.40 1.20 -15.73
N LEU A 260 2.71 1.14 -15.51
CA LEU A 260 3.70 1.29 -16.58
C LEU A 260 3.55 0.21 -17.65
N ASP A 261 3.14 -0.99 -17.23
CA ASP A 261 2.78 -2.12 -18.09
C ASP A 261 1.59 -1.78 -19.00
N TYR A 262 0.52 -1.22 -18.41
CA TYR A 262 -0.64 -0.79 -19.18
C TYR A 262 -0.30 0.35 -20.14
N LEU A 263 0.46 1.35 -19.68
CA LEU A 263 0.90 2.47 -20.53
C LEU A 263 1.69 1.97 -21.74
N VAL A 264 2.70 1.14 -21.55
CA VAL A 264 3.53 0.61 -22.64
C VAL A 264 2.70 -0.19 -23.65
N ASN A 265 1.73 -0.97 -23.17
CA ASN A 265 0.85 -1.75 -24.05
C ASN A 265 -0.13 -0.88 -24.85
N THR A 266 -0.48 0.31 -24.35
CA THR A 266 -1.40 1.25 -25.02
C THR A 266 -0.68 2.23 -25.96
N LEU A 267 0.68 2.22 -26.02
CA LEU A 267 1.46 3.08 -26.91
C LEU A 267 1.23 2.69 -28.37
N GLU A 268 1.05 3.68 -29.20
CA GLU A 268 1.04 3.57 -30.67
C GLU A 268 1.82 4.74 -31.30
N GLY A 269 1.97 4.71 -32.63
CA GLY A 269 2.73 5.75 -33.35
C GLY A 269 4.23 5.70 -33.08
N ILE A 270 4.76 4.60 -32.55
CA ILE A 270 6.18 4.37 -32.31
C ILE A 270 6.70 3.25 -33.20
N ASP A 271 8.02 3.21 -33.41
CA ASP A 271 8.67 2.15 -34.17
C ASP A 271 8.32 0.76 -33.61
N SER A 272 8.10 -0.22 -34.50
CA SER A 272 7.64 -1.58 -34.14
C SER A 272 8.66 -2.31 -33.27
N ASP A 273 9.95 -2.18 -33.57
CA ASP A 273 11.02 -2.87 -32.84
C ASP A 273 11.18 -2.25 -31.44
N LEU A 274 11.06 -0.92 -31.36
CA LEU A 274 11.01 -0.21 -30.09
C LEU A 274 9.81 -0.67 -29.25
N LYS A 275 8.62 -0.73 -29.83
CA LYS A 275 7.40 -1.19 -29.13
C LYS A 275 7.60 -2.60 -28.58
N GLN A 276 8.06 -3.52 -29.41
CA GLN A 276 8.31 -4.91 -29.00
C GLN A 276 9.34 -5.00 -27.88
N ARG A 277 10.43 -4.22 -27.95
CA ARG A 277 11.46 -4.17 -26.92
C ARG A 277 10.92 -3.65 -25.58
N LEU A 278 10.13 -2.57 -25.58
CA LEU A 278 9.52 -2.03 -24.37
C LEU A 278 8.50 -3.02 -23.76
N GLN A 279 7.67 -3.66 -24.58
CA GLN A 279 6.70 -4.68 -24.13
C GLN A 279 7.40 -5.89 -23.53
N LYS A 280 8.49 -6.35 -24.14
CA LYS A 280 9.33 -7.43 -23.59
C LYS A 280 9.92 -7.04 -22.24
N SER A 281 10.45 -5.82 -22.13
CA SER A 281 11.02 -5.33 -20.87
C SER A 281 9.99 -5.25 -19.75
N VAL A 282 8.76 -4.80 -20.06
CA VAL A 282 7.64 -4.84 -19.11
C VAL A 282 7.32 -6.27 -18.68
N THR A 283 7.12 -7.18 -19.63
CA THR A 283 6.66 -8.55 -19.35
C THR A 283 7.69 -9.37 -18.56
N GLU A 284 8.98 -9.20 -18.87
CA GLU A 284 10.06 -10.00 -18.27
C GLU A 284 10.62 -9.40 -16.97
N LYS A 285 10.55 -8.06 -16.78
CA LYS A 285 11.27 -7.37 -15.70
C LYS A 285 10.36 -6.72 -14.66
N LEU A 286 9.12 -6.39 -15.02
CA LEU A 286 8.18 -5.73 -14.09
C LEU A 286 7.21 -6.73 -13.47
N VAL A 287 7.59 -7.25 -12.32
CA VAL A 287 6.78 -8.22 -11.57
C VAL A 287 5.83 -7.50 -10.61
N TYR A 288 4.63 -8.03 -10.44
CA TYR A 288 3.67 -7.56 -9.44
C TYR A 288 2.92 -8.73 -8.79
N SER A 289 2.36 -8.48 -7.63
CA SER A 289 1.31 -9.32 -7.05
C SER A 289 -0.04 -8.62 -7.12
N SER A 290 -1.12 -9.40 -7.24
CA SER A 290 -2.48 -8.92 -6.97
C SER A 290 -2.73 -8.91 -5.46
N THR A 291 -3.68 -8.09 -5.02
CA THR A 291 -4.11 -8.05 -3.62
C THR A 291 -5.62 -8.16 -3.56
N HIS A 292 -6.09 -9.11 -2.75
CA HIS A 292 -7.49 -9.19 -2.34
C HIS A 292 -7.66 -8.42 -1.04
N VAL A 293 -8.64 -7.55 -0.99
CA VAL A 293 -9.10 -6.90 0.23
C VAL A 293 -10.44 -7.53 0.61
N ILE A 294 -10.47 -8.13 1.77
CA ILE A 294 -11.66 -8.78 2.34
C ILE A 294 -12.08 -8.01 3.59
N GLY A 295 -13.29 -7.46 3.57
CA GLY A 295 -13.88 -6.76 4.70
C GLY A 295 -14.95 -7.59 5.37
N ILE A 296 -14.99 -7.58 6.71
CA ILE A 296 -16.02 -8.25 7.51
C ILE A 296 -16.59 -7.21 8.47
N GLY A 297 -17.89 -6.96 8.39
CA GLY A 297 -18.66 -6.18 9.35
C GLY A 297 -19.31 -7.10 10.37
N ILE A 298 -19.09 -6.83 11.66
CA ILE A 298 -19.46 -7.68 12.78
C ILE A 298 -20.42 -6.91 13.70
N ARG A 299 -21.48 -7.57 14.18
CA ARG A 299 -22.36 -7.07 15.25
C ARG A 299 -21.73 -7.34 16.61
N GLY A 300 -21.91 -6.42 17.55
CA GLY A 300 -21.45 -6.51 18.92
C GLY A 300 -20.39 -5.49 19.26
N GLU A 301 -20.05 -5.38 20.54
CA GLU A 301 -18.96 -4.54 21.02
C GLU A 301 -17.62 -5.09 20.57
N LEU A 302 -16.65 -4.18 20.34
CA LEU A 302 -15.28 -4.58 20.03
C LEU A 302 -14.71 -5.39 21.21
N PRO A 303 -14.27 -6.65 20.99
CA PRO A 303 -13.80 -7.48 22.09
C PRO A 303 -12.52 -6.95 22.74
N ASN A 304 -12.41 -7.04 24.07
CA ASN A 304 -11.23 -6.61 24.83
C ASN A 304 -9.92 -7.26 24.35
N ARG A 305 -9.97 -8.51 23.82
CA ARG A 305 -8.81 -9.19 23.24
C ARG A 305 -8.28 -8.49 21.98
N ILE A 306 -9.13 -7.78 21.25
CA ILE A 306 -8.77 -6.94 20.11
C ILE A 306 -8.28 -5.59 20.64
N GLY A 307 -9.07 -4.93 21.51
CA GLY A 307 -8.69 -3.67 22.12
C GLY A 307 -8.39 -2.57 21.10
N ASP A 308 -7.32 -1.84 21.34
CA ASP A 308 -6.88 -0.67 20.58
C ASP A 308 -5.88 -0.99 19.44
N LYS A 309 -5.76 -2.27 19.06
CA LYS A 309 -4.85 -2.67 17.98
C LYS A 309 -5.24 -2.03 16.65
N CYS A 310 -4.23 -1.57 15.91
CA CYS A 310 -4.41 -0.95 14.59
C CYS A 310 -4.42 -2.00 13.49
N TRP A 311 -3.29 -2.69 13.30
CA TRP A 311 -3.18 -3.79 12.36
C TRP A 311 -2.26 -4.88 12.88
N LEU A 312 -2.47 -6.08 12.38
CA LEU A 312 -1.84 -7.31 12.84
C LEU A 312 -1.24 -8.06 11.66
N TYR A 313 -0.13 -8.76 11.90
CA TYR A 313 0.62 -9.50 10.90
C TYR A 313 0.58 -11.00 11.16
N PHE A 314 0.46 -11.81 10.08
CA PHE A 314 0.23 -13.24 10.13
C PHE A 314 1.19 -14.00 9.22
N PRO A 315 2.34 -14.47 9.74
CA PRO A 315 3.30 -15.25 8.97
C PRO A 315 2.88 -16.71 8.77
N GLU A 316 2.06 -17.27 9.67
CA GLU A 316 1.70 -18.70 9.71
C GLU A 316 0.58 -19.05 8.73
N ASP A 317 0.48 -20.34 8.33
CA ASP A 317 -0.43 -20.82 7.28
C ASP A 317 -1.85 -21.15 7.78
N ASP A 318 -2.17 -20.88 9.04
CA ASP A 318 -3.49 -21.08 9.65
C ASP A 318 -4.56 -20.06 9.20
N CYS A 319 -4.16 -19.10 8.40
CA CYS A 319 -5.03 -18.14 7.72
C CYS A 319 -4.43 -17.71 6.37
N PRO A 320 -5.26 -17.31 5.36
CA PRO A 320 -4.76 -16.91 4.05
C PRO A 320 -4.16 -15.50 4.03
N PHE A 321 -4.58 -14.61 4.94
CA PHE A 321 -4.17 -13.22 4.95
C PHE A 321 -2.80 -13.01 5.60
N TYR A 322 -2.08 -12.00 5.11
CA TYR A 322 -0.82 -11.56 5.71
C TYR A 322 -1.02 -10.43 6.72
N ARG A 323 -2.11 -9.67 6.59
CA ARG A 323 -2.45 -8.54 7.46
C ARG A 323 -3.95 -8.52 7.74
N ALA A 324 -4.31 -8.20 8.97
CA ALA A 324 -5.66 -7.82 9.35
C ALA A 324 -5.61 -6.43 10.01
N THR A 325 -6.42 -5.51 9.54
CA THR A 325 -6.61 -4.17 10.10
C THR A 325 -7.92 -4.15 10.87
N ILE A 326 -7.88 -3.65 12.12
CA ILE A 326 -9.07 -3.38 12.90
C ILE A 326 -9.63 -2.03 12.40
N PHE A 327 -10.38 -2.08 11.30
CA PHE A 327 -10.66 -0.86 10.53
C PHE A 327 -11.59 0.11 11.27
N SER A 328 -12.46 -0.42 12.13
CA SER A 328 -13.26 0.39 13.06
C SER A 328 -12.45 1.17 14.10
N ASN A 329 -11.20 0.73 14.41
CA ASN A 329 -10.32 1.47 15.32
C ASN A 329 -9.68 2.71 14.68
N TYR A 330 -9.67 2.81 13.35
CA TYR A 330 -9.13 3.99 12.68
C TYR A 330 -10.11 5.16 12.73
N SER A 331 -11.41 4.87 12.56
CA SER A 331 -12.51 5.80 12.78
C SER A 331 -13.77 5.04 13.12
N PRO A 332 -14.57 5.47 14.12
CA PRO A 332 -15.88 4.90 14.39
C PRO A 332 -16.84 5.06 13.21
N ASN A 333 -16.60 6.05 12.33
CA ASN A 333 -17.43 6.29 11.14
C ASN A 333 -17.11 5.32 9.98
N ASN A 334 -16.15 4.39 10.16
CA ASN A 334 -15.94 3.29 9.23
C ASN A 334 -16.97 2.18 9.36
N CYS A 335 -17.88 2.29 10.34
CA CYS A 335 -19.00 1.40 10.57
C CYS A 335 -20.33 2.16 10.49
N PRO A 336 -21.45 1.47 10.21
CA PRO A 336 -22.78 2.07 10.34
C PRO A 336 -23.04 2.51 11.78
N GLN A 337 -23.98 3.44 11.95
CA GLN A 337 -24.39 3.89 13.29
C GLN A 337 -25.01 2.73 14.08
N LYS A 338 -24.90 2.78 15.40
CA LYS A 338 -25.34 1.68 16.27
C LYS A 338 -26.83 1.37 16.20
N ASP A 339 -27.67 2.35 15.83
CA ASP A 339 -29.11 2.24 15.63
C ASP A 339 -29.48 1.73 14.22
N ALA A 340 -28.54 1.52 13.34
CA ALA A 340 -28.78 0.84 12.08
C ALA A 340 -29.24 -0.60 12.36
N ASN A 341 -30.30 -1.01 11.67
CA ASN A 341 -30.86 -2.35 11.81
C ASN A 341 -30.36 -3.22 10.65
N LEU A 342 -29.53 -4.20 10.94
CA LEU A 342 -28.96 -5.11 9.94
C LEU A 342 -29.37 -6.57 10.23
N PRO A 343 -29.58 -7.39 9.18
CA PRO A 343 -29.76 -8.83 9.35
C PRO A 343 -28.43 -9.52 9.66
N THR A 344 -28.47 -10.74 10.20
CA THR A 344 -27.30 -11.59 10.37
C THR A 344 -27.10 -12.41 9.09
N LEU A 345 -26.02 -12.14 8.34
CA LEU A 345 -25.72 -12.87 7.10
C LEU A 345 -25.26 -14.29 7.39
N GLN A 346 -24.40 -14.45 8.38
CA GLN A 346 -23.89 -15.75 8.86
C GLN A 346 -23.18 -15.58 10.20
N TYR A 347 -22.90 -16.70 10.86
CA TYR A 347 -21.97 -16.76 11.98
C TYR A 347 -20.56 -17.06 11.48
N ALA A 348 -19.54 -16.71 12.25
CA ALA A 348 -18.16 -16.97 11.89
C ALA A 348 -17.87 -18.48 11.76
N ASP A 349 -18.52 -19.30 12.61
CA ASP A 349 -18.64 -20.76 12.40
C ASP A 349 -20.11 -21.09 12.08
N PRO A 350 -20.44 -21.64 10.91
CA PRO A 350 -21.79 -22.00 10.53
C PRO A 350 -22.48 -22.98 11.49
N ALA A 351 -21.72 -23.74 12.30
CA ALA A 351 -22.28 -24.63 13.31
C ALA A 351 -22.94 -23.89 14.49
N HIS A 352 -22.66 -22.60 14.69
CA HIS A 352 -23.20 -21.79 15.80
C HIS A 352 -24.57 -21.19 15.53
N GLY A 353 -25.02 -21.13 14.29
CA GLY A 353 -26.34 -20.61 13.97
C GLY A 353 -26.60 -20.46 12.50
N THR A 354 -27.83 -20.18 12.15
CA THR A 354 -28.27 -19.96 10.77
C THR A 354 -28.40 -18.46 10.48
N PRO A 355 -28.26 -18.01 9.22
CA PRO A 355 -28.60 -16.67 8.81
C PRO A 355 -29.99 -16.27 9.30
N SER A 356 -30.17 -14.99 9.65
CA SER A 356 -31.44 -14.45 10.08
C SER A 356 -31.78 -13.18 9.30
N SER A 357 -32.96 -13.15 8.70
CA SER A 357 -33.50 -11.94 8.06
C SER A 357 -34.04 -10.92 9.07
N GLU A 358 -34.19 -11.30 10.35
CA GLU A 358 -34.56 -10.35 11.40
C GLU A 358 -33.44 -9.33 11.60
N ALA A 359 -33.76 -8.07 11.33
CA ALA A 359 -32.80 -6.98 11.47
C ALA A 359 -32.72 -6.55 12.94
N LYS A 360 -31.49 -6.40 13.45
CA LYS A 360 -31.19 -5.98 14.82
C LYS A 360 -30.21 -4.82 14.82
N GLU A 361 -30.28 -3.99 15.85
CA GLU A 361 -29.35 -2.90 16.08
C GLU A 361 -27.93 -3.40 16.43
N GLY A 362 -26.95 -2.47 16.30
CA GLY A 362 -25.54 -2.69 16.70
C GLY A 362 -25.33 -2.74 18.22
N PRO A 363 -24.15 -2.44 18.66
CA PRO A 363 -23.04 -1.78 17.95
C PRO A 363 -22.35 -2.64 16.89
N TYR A 364 -21.47 -2.01 16.11
CA TYR A 364 -20.76 -2.66 15.02
C TYR A 364 -19.26 -2.35 15.03
N TRP A 365 -18.47 -3.31 14.57
CA TRP A 365 -17.04 -3.15 14.33
C TRP A 365 -16.62 -3.88 13.05
N SER A 366 -15.41 -3.65 12.57
CA SER A 366 -14.99 -4.23 11.30
C SER A 366 -13.54 -4.66 11.28
N LEU A 367 -13.30 -5.72 10.51
CA LEU A 367 -11.98 -6.23 10.14
C LEU A 367 -11.79 -6.09 8.63
N MET A 368 -10.57 -5.70 8.24
CA MET A 368 -10.15 -5.68 6.84
C MET A 368 -8.89 -6.51 6.68
N MET A 369 -8.98 -7.61 5.92
CA MET A 369 -7.88 -8.54 5.67
C MET A 369 -7.33 -8.34 4.27
N GLU A 370 -6.02 -8.59 4.13
CA GLU A 370 -5.32 -8.52 2.85
C GLU A 370 -4.66 -9.85 2.52
N VAL A 371 -4.94 -10.35 1.31
CA VAL A 371 -4.36 -11.60 0.77
C VAL A 371 -3.70 -11.30 -0.56
N SER A 372 -2.42 -11.63 -0.70
CA SER A 372 -1.71 -11.49 -1.98
C SER A 372 -1.88 -12.72 -2.87
N GLU A 373 -1.80 -12.49 -4.18
CA GLU A 373 -1.88 -13.54 -5.20
C GLU A 373 -0.86 -13.30 -6.31
N SER A 374 -0.25 -14.37 -6.79
CA SER A 374 0.55 -14.42 -8.02
C SER A 374 0.50 -15.83 -8.62
N HIS A 375 1.19 -16.05 -9.76
CA HIS A 375 1.37 -17.38 -10.32
C HIS A 375 2.16 -18.34 -9.40
N LEU A 376 2.99 -17.81 -8.48
CA LEU A 376 3.74 -18.58 -7.47
C LEU A 376 2.93 -18.83 -6.19
N LYS A 377 1.87 -18.07 -5.99
CA LYS A 377 0.96 -18.17 -4.85
C LYS A 377 -0.46 -17.96 -5.35
N PRO A 378 -1.05 -18.97 -6.03
CA PRO A 378 -2.42 -18.89 -6.50
C PRO A 378 -3.43 -18.89 -5.34
N VAL A 379 -4.59 -18.28 -5.57
CA VAL A 379 -5.70 -18.20 -4.63
C VAL A 379 -6.96 -18.74 -5.28
N ASP A 380 -7.69 -19.58 -4.54
CA ASP A 380 -9.05 -20.02 -4.93
C ASP A 380 -10.04 -18.88 -4.61
N ASN A 381 -10.39 -18.10 -5.63
CA ASN A 381 -11.24 -16.94 -5.46
C ASN A 381 -12.65 -17.27 -4.94
N ASP A 382 -13.17 -18.46 -5.25
CA ASP A 382 -14.53 -18.88 -4.87
C ASP A 382 -14.60 -19.24 -3.38
N LYS A 383 -13.47 -19.68 -2.79
CA LYS A 383 -13.36 -20.06 -1.38
C LYS A 383 -12.73 -19.01 -0.50
N LEU A 384 -12.12 -17.99 -1.09
CA LEU A 384 -11.27 -17.05 -0.36
C LEU A 384 -12.00 -16.37 0.80
N LEU A 385 -13.26 -15.97 0.64
CA LEU A 385 -14.04 -15.34 1.71
C LEU A 385 -14.27 -16.33 2.88
N GLU A 386 -14.67 -17.56 2.57
CA GLU A 386 -14.87 -18.60 3.59
C GLU A 386 -13.56 -18.94 4.31
N ASP A 387 -12.47 -19.14 3.55
CA ASP A 387 -11.13 -19.39 4.11
C ASP A 387 -10.63 -18.24 4.98
N THR A 388 -10.96 -17.00 4.60
CA THR A 388 -10.61 -15.82 5.39
C THR A 388 -11.38 -15.77 6.70
N ILE A 389 -12.68 -16.03 6.69
CA ILE A 389 -13.52 -16.09 7.90
C ILE A 389 -13.02 -17.19 8.83
N ARG A 390 -12.78 -18.40 8.30
CA ARG A 390 -12.19 -19.51 9.05
C ARG A 390 -10.81 -19.14 9.63
N GLY A 391 -9.97 -18.48 8.83
CA GLY A 391 -8.69 -17.94 9.29
C GLY A 391 -8.84 -16.92 10.43
N CYS A 392 -9.88 -16.07 10.42
CA CYS A 392 -10.17 -15.18 11.53
C CYS A 392 -10.56 -15.94 12.81
N VAL A 393 -11.27 -17.05 12.69
CA VAL A 393 -11.58 -17.93 13.85
C VAL A 393 -10.30 -18.61 14.35
N ASN A 394 -9.52 -19.22 13.46
CA ASN A 394 -8.25 -19.88 13.81
C ASN A 394 -7.29 -18.94 14.55
N THR A 395 -7.24 -17.67 14.12
CA THR A 395 -6.37 -16.64 14.69
C THR A 395 -7.01 -15.90 15.87
N GLN A 396 -8.21 -16.25 16.27
CA GLN A 396 -8.98 -15.65 17.36
C GLN A 396 -9.31 -14.15 17.13
N LEU A 397 -9.30 -13.70 15.89
CA LEU A 397 -9.85 -12.39 15.52
C LEU A 397 -11.38 -12.41 15.65
N LEU A 398 -12.03 -13.50 15.25
CA LEU A 398 -13.44 -13.79 15.48
C LEU A 398 -13.58 -14.96 16.44
N LEU A 399 -14.69 -14.99 17.17
CA LEU A 399 -15.15 -16.20 17.87
C LEU A 399 -16.14 -16.94 16.97
N PRO A 400 -16.32 -18.26 17.17
CA PRO A 400 -17.27 -19.04 16.38
C PRO A 400 -18.68 -18.47 16.32
N ASP A 401 -19.14 -17.86 17.42
CA ASP A 401 -20.47 -17.24 17.58
C ASP A 401 -20.55 -15.79 17.10
N SER A 402 -19.48 -15.23 16.54
CA SER A 402 -19.50 -13.84 16.04
C SER A 402 -20.48 -13.68 14.88
N GLU A 403 -21.40 -12.71 15.00
CA GLU A 403 -22.42 -12.42 14.00
C GLU A 403 -21.84 -11.54 12.88
N ILE A 404 -21.74 -12.07 11.67
CA ILE A 404 -21.30 -11.34 10.49
C ILE A 404 -22.54 -10.72 9.83
N VAL A 405 -22.55 -9.40 9.68
CA VAL A 405 -23.65 -8.61 9.12
C VAL A 405 -23.31 -7.97 7.78
N SER A 406 -22.03 -7.93 7.42
CA SER A 406 -21.58 -7.43 6.13
C SER A 406 -20.30 -8.15 5.69
N THR A 407 -20.18 -8.39 4.39
CA THR A 407 -18.95 -8.91 3.78
C THR A 407 -18.61 -8.08 2.54
N TYR A 408 -17.31 -7.91 2.33
CA TYR A 408 -16.74 -7.19 1.21
C TYR A 408 -15.58 -7.98 0.63
N HIS A 409 -15.47 -8.06 -0.68
CA HIS A 409 -14.33 -8.63 -1.36
C HIS A 409 -14.06 -7.89 -2.66
N ARG A 410 -12.83 -7.40 -2.82
CA ARG A 410 -12.38 -6.82 -4.08
C ARG A 410 -10.93 -7.20 -4.35
N LYS A 411 -10.65 -7.60 -5.59
CA LYS A 411 -9.31 -7.90 -6.10
C LYS A 411 -8.76 -6.69 -6.83
N PHE A 412 -7.52 -6.34 -6.53
CA PHE A 412 -6.75 -5.30 -7.20
C PHE A 412 -5.59 -5.92 -7.96
N THR A 413 -5.55 -5.66 -9.28
CA THR A 413 -4.51 -6.16 -10.17
C THR A 413 -4.03 -4.99 -11.06
N PRO A 414 -2.79 -4.55 -10.89
CA PRO A 414 -1.80 -4.94 -9.89
C PRO A 414 -2.11 -4.40 -8.48
N GLY A 415 -1.64 -5.08 -7.42
CA GLY A 415 -1.73 -4.67 -6.02
C GLY A 415 -0.42 -4.10 -5.47
N TYR A 416 0.71 -4.82 -5.68
CA TYR A 416 2.05 -4.38 -5.27
C TYR A 416 3.06 -4.49 -6.42
N PRO A 417 3.82 -3.40 -6.75
CA PRO A 417 4.95 -3.48 -7.69
C PRO A 417 6.11 -4.17 -6.98
N THR A 418 6.37 -5.43 -7.34
CA THR A 418 7.42 -6.23 -6.71
C THR A 418 8.80 -5.68 -7.08
N PRO A 419 9.69 -5.41 -6.11
CA PRO A 419 11.07 -5.04 -6.37
C PRO A 419 11.89 -6.27 -6.80
N SER A 420 11.60 -6.81 -8.00
CA SER A 420 12.30 -7.95 -8.59
C SER A 420 13.76 -7.62 -8.88
N LEU A 421 14.58 -8.63 -9.12
CA LEU A 421 16.01 -8.47 -9.43
C LEU A 421 16.22 -7.64 -10.70
N GLU A 422 15.37 -7.81 -11.70
CA GLU A 422 15.46 -7.19 -13.03
C GLU A 422 14.75 -5.84 -13.11
N ARG A 423 13.96 -5.46 -12.10
CA ARG A 423 13.13 -4.24 -12.12
C ARG A 423 13.90 -2.99 -12.53
N ASP A 424 15.04 -2.75 -11.90
CA ASP A 424 15.81 -1.51 -12.14
C ASP A 424 16.32 -1.40 -13.57
N ALA A 425 16.76 -2.52 -14.17
CA ALA A 425 17.16 -2.57 -15.57
C ALA A 425 15.97 -2.28 -16.51
N GLY A 426 14.77 -2.78 -16.18
CA GLY A 426 13.55 -2.45 -16.92
C GLY A 426 13.20 -0.96 -16.85
N LEU A 427 13.25 -0.38 -15.66
CA LEU A 427 12.94 1.04 -15.44
C LEU A 427 13.94 1.97 -16.12
N GLN A 428 15.24 1.63 -16.11
CA GLN A 428 16.31 2.38 -16.80
C GLN A 428 16.14 2.38 -18.32
N GLU A 429 15.52 1.35 -18.87
CA GLU A 429 15.22 1.30 -20.31
C GLU A 429 13.92 2.08 -20.62
N ILE A 430 12.85 1.85 -19.87
CA ILE A 430 11.51 2.33 -20.22
C ILE A 430 11.33 3.82 -19.90
N LEU A 431 11.62 4.25 -18.66
CA LEU A 431 11.27 5.62 -18.22
C LEU A 431 12.00 6.72 -18.98
N PRO A 432 13.34 6.63 -19.26
CA PRO A 432 14.01 7.62 -20.09
C PRO A 432 13.50 7.61 -21.55
N THR A 433 13.24 6.43 -22.12
CA THR A 433 12.71 6.34 -23.48
C THR A 433 11.38 7.05 -23.63
N LEU A 434 10.46 6.88 -22.66
CA LEU A 434 9.17 7.56 -22.66
C LEU A 434 9.31 9.08 -22.55
N LEU A 435 10.21 9.56 -21.69
CA LEU A 435 10.45 10.98 -21.50
C LEU A 435 11.15 11.63 -22.69
N ASP A 436 12.30 11.07 -23.11
CA ASP A 436 13.21 11.71 -24.05
C ASP A 436 12.70 11.68 -25.50
N GLN A 437 11.89 10.66 -25.84
CA GLN A 437 11.38 10.50 -27.20
C GLN A 437 9.94 10.97 -27.37
N PHE A 438 9.12 10.97 -26.30
CA PHE A 438 7.67 11.13 -26.44
C PHE A 438 7.05 12.13 -25.45
N ASP A 439 7.88 12.81 -24.62
CA ASP A 439 7.41 13.74 -23.59
C ASP A 439 6.41 13.10 -22.60
N ILE A 440 6.59 11.80 -22.28
CA ILE A 440 5.74 11.03 -21.38
C ILE A 440 6.48 10.77 -20.07
N LEU A 441 5.94 11.30 -18.97
CA LEU A 441 6.43 11.08 -17.60
C LEU A 441 5.52 10.05 -16.90
N SER A 442 5.98 8.82 -16.71
CA SER A 442 5.23 7.79 -15.98
C SER A 442 5.61 7.81 -14.50
N ARG A 443 4.66 8.16 -13.60
CA ARG A 443 4.92 8.43 -12.19
C ARG A 443 3.86 7.80 -11.28
N GLY A 444 4.14 7.83 -9.97
CA GLY A 444 3.30 7.19 -8.97
C GLY A 444 3.67 5.73 -8.75
N ARG A 445 2.92 5.04 -7.86
CA ARG A 445 3.24 3.70 -7.36
C ARG A 445 3.49 2.67 -8.47
N PHE A 446 2.60 2.61 -9.46
CA PHE A 446 2.72 1.69 -10.59
C PHE A 446 3.24 2.37 -11.88
N GLY A 447 3.20 3.69 -11.97
CA GLY A 447 3.80 4.40 -13.08
C GLY A 447 5.32 4.43 -13.02
N SER A 448 5.91 4.58 -11.84
CA SER A 448 7.35 4.50 -11.62
C SER A 448 7.83 3.11 -11.20
N TRP A 449 6.95 2.20 -10.82
CA TRP A 449 7.24 0.83 -10.34
C TRP A 449 8.24 0.75 -9.19
N LYS A 450 8.36 1.83 -8.41
CA LYS A 450 9.27 1.93 -7.26
C LYS A 450 8.50 1.89 -5.95
N TYR A 451 8.45 0.72 -5.32
CA TYR A 451 7.77 0.53 -4.03
C TYR A 451 8.34 1.44 -2.93
N GLU A 452 9.65 1.67 -2.94
CA GLU A 452 10.37 2.50 -1.99
C GLU A 452 9.92 3.97 -1.93
N VAL A 453 9.26 4.44 -2.97
CA VAL A 453 8.63 5.78 -3.06
C VAL A 453 7.18 5.66 -3.56
N GLY A 454 6.48 4.62 -3.11
CA GLY A 454 5.11 4.31 -3.51
C GLY A 454 4.04 4.63 -2.45
N ASN A 455 4.36 5.27 -1.32
CA ASN A 455 3.36 5.73 -0.35
C ASN A 455 2.60 6.94 -0.90
N GLN A 456 1.53 7.38 -0.23
CA GLN A 456 0.68 8.47 -0.69
C GLN A 456 1.47 9.78 -0.84
N ASP A 457 2.27 10.16 0.15
CA ASP A 457 3.12 11.35 0.14
C ASP A 457 4.19 11.30 -0.97
N HIS A 458 4.82 10.14 -1.18
CA HIS A 458 5.78 9.95 -2.26
C HIS A 458 5.11 10.04 -3.63
N SER A 459 3.99 9.35 -3.82
CA SER A 459 3.23 9.38 -5.07
C SER A 459 2.78 10.79 -5.41
N PHE A 460 2.37 11.55 -4.39
CA PHE A 460 2.08 12.97 -4.51
C PHE A 460 3.31 13.75 -5.02
N MET A 461 4.46 13.61 -4.37
CA MET A 461 5.66 14.35 -4.74
C MET A 461 6.22 13.93 -6.09
N LEU A 462 6.14 12.65 -6.47
CA LEU A 462 6.45 12.20 -7.83
C LEU A 462 5.64 12.95 -8.90
N GLY A 463 4.38 13.22 -8.63
CA GLY A 463 3.53 14.03 -9.51
C GLY A 463 3.94 15.51 -9.56
N VAL A 464 4.21 16.10 -8.40
CA VAL A 464 4.68 17.51 -8.28
C VAL A 464 6.00 17.71 -9.03
N GLU A 465 6.96 16.82 -8.79
CA GLU A 465 8.29 16.89 -9.43
C GLU A 465 8.22 16.61 -10.94
N ALA A 466 7.32 15.72 -11.39
CA ALA A 466 7.08 15.52 -12.81
C ALA A 466 6.53 16.76 -13.50
N ALA A 467 5.66 17.51 -12.83
CA ALA A 467 5.18 18.80 -13.35
C ALA A 467 6.32 19.85 -13.42
N ASP A 468 7.14 19.94 -12.38
CA ASP A 468 8.31 20.82 -12.39
C ASP A 468 9.32 20.42 -13.49
N ARG A 469 9.52 19.14 -13.70
CA ARG A 469 10.35 18.62 -14.80
C ARG A 469 9.81 19.05 -16.16
N ALA A 470 8.52 18.83 -16.38
CA ALA A 470 7.87 19.18 -17.65
C ALA A 470 7.84 20.68 -17.94
N LEU A 471 7.71 21.54 -16.91
CA LEU A 471 7.57 22.99 -17.05
C LEU A 471 8.90 23.73 -16.98
N PHE A 472 9.83 23.28 -16.15
CA PHE A 472 11.04 24.03 -15.79
C PHE A 472 12.34 23.23 -15.99
N GLY A 473 12.25 21.93 -16.37
CA GLY A 473 13.43 21.06 -16.47
C GLY A 473 14.04 20.68 -15.11
N SER A 474 13.32 20.84 -14.01
CA SER A 474 13.81 20.56 -12.65
C SER A 474 14.09 19.06 -12.44
N PRO A 475 15.06 18.69 -11.56
CA PRO A 475 15.31 17.28 -11.24
C PRO A 475 14.16 16.68 -10.42
N GLU A 476 13.98 15.34 -10.52
CA GLU A 476 12.98 14.57 -9.81
C GLU A 476 13.62 13.82 -8.64
N VAL A 477 13.82 14.49 -7.52
CA VAL A 477 14.59 13.99 -6.36
C VAL A 477 13.94 12.74 -5.75
N THR A 478 12.62 12.72 -5.65
CA THR A 478 11.87 11.57 -5.10
C THR A 478 12.07 10.32 -5.96
N LEU A 479 12.08 10.45 -7.28
CA LEU A 479 12.28 9.33 -8.19
C LEU A 479 13.73 8.84 -8.22
N GLU A 480 14.68 9.78 -8.23
CA GLU A 480 16.11 9.52 -8.47
C GLU A 480 16.87 9.16 -7.18
N SER A 481 16.41 9.65 -6.02
CA SER A 481 17.10 9.52 -4.74
C SER A 481 16.19 9.04 -3.59
N PRO A 482 15.60 7.82 -3.69
CA PRO A 482 14.67 7.30 -2.69
C PRO A 482 15.21 7.30 -1.26
N ASN A 483 16.45 6.91 -1.06
CA ASN A 483 17.05 6.85 0.29
C ASN A 483 17.22 8.25 0.91
N PHE A 484 17.47 9.27 0.09
CA PHE A 484 17.59 10.65 0.56
C PHE A 484 16.24 11.18 1.05
N VAL A 485 15.16 10.94 0.30
CA VAL A 485 13.82 11.46 0.66
C VAL A 485 13.21 10.68 1.81
N ASN A 486 13.45 9.36 1.91
CA ASN A 486 12.99 8.53 3.02
C ASN A 486 13.76 8.80 4.34
N GLY A 487 15.01 9.23 4.26
CA GLY A 487 15.88 9.42 5.43
C GLY A 487 15.62 10.73 6.20
N ARG A 488 14.66 11.56 5.80
CA ARG A 488 14.42 12.86 6.41
C ARG A 488 13.01 13.39 6.17
N ARG A 489 12.63 14.41 6.96
CA ARG A 489 11.49 15.25 6.63
C ARG A 489 11.92 16.38 5.68
N ASN A 490 11.23 16.48 4.54
CA ASN A 490 11.49 17.47 3.51
C ASN A 490 10.59 18.71 3.74
N THR A 491 11.22 19.85 4.07
CA THR A 491 10.53 21.10 4.43
C THR A 491 10.84 22.25 3.48
N GLU A 492 11.63 22.02 2.45
CA GLU A 492 12.10 23.02 1.48
C GLU A 492 10.98 23.57 0.61
N ARG A 493 9.94 22.78 0.41
CA ARG A 493 8.75 23.18 -0.33
C ARG A 493 7.56 23.30 0.61
N ARG A 494 6.82 24.39 0.43
CA ARG A 494 5.58 24.67 1.17
C ARG A 494 4.51 25.14 0.18
N LEU A 495 3.25 24.91 0.52
CA LEU A 495 2.10 25.49 -0.19
C LEU A 495 2.00 26.97 0.22
N THR A 496 2.22 27.87 -0.73
CA THR A 496 2.17 29.33 -0.52
C THR A 496 0.99 29.95 -1.23
#